data_86d8d45a3b297db84e458c3846e42d13
#
_entry.id   86d8d45a3b297db84e458c3846e42d13
#
_cell.length_a   1.000
_cell.length_b   1.000
_cell.length_c   1.000
_cell.angle_alpha   90.00
_cell.angle_beta   90.00
_cell.angle_gamma   90.00
#
_symmetry.space_group_name_H-M   'P 1'
#
loop_
_entity.id
_entity.type
_entity.pdbx_description
1 polymer ?
#
loop_
_entity_poly.entity_id
_entity_poly.type
_entity_poly.pdbx_seq_one_letter_code
_entity_poly.pdbx_strand_id
1 'polypeptide(L)'
;MKPKNKFQEMIIKIKLPVINSQQMKECRALFKHMALRTKTKGTTCMECGHTFDIRHNNSLLIHSIQTECKCPKCKTKLTYIDTLKRKFTENDLFSILTVVKGMQCVRYYEIIQKYIYGVPAHYDYIECARVFITPTGKHAVMGRLEGNRYYSHTYFATTGTFELRGSMKSYMINCETWSRNKIIPELYRNGFDGNLRKHSQVGLFVTLLSNNHMETLWKLGRYDIFDRYYNEQAELSLMWPQLLIAFKHKYDLSDYFIWQDYIGFLKYFNKDVTNASLVCPTDLKRQHDIYMMRKRKVQKKLDLEKKLLRLAEQENKFLELKGKYLNVEFEHPEFKIRTLNTVKEYVVIGEIMHHCIYDSSYYTKTDTLILSAFKDDKPIETVELDLNKGKVVQCRGKLNQNTKYHNDIIKLTEQNINLFNINKQNKKRSKQLT
;
A
#
# COMPACT_ATOMS: atom_id res chain seq x y z
N MET A 1 29.97 -1.15 -13.46
CA MET A 1 30.12 0.20 -12.82
C MET A 1 31.56 0.34 -12.29
N LYS A 2 32.18 1.52 -12.38
CA LYS A 2 33.51 1.77 -11.78
C LYS A 2 33.41 1.84 -10.24
N PRO A 3 34.41 1.34 -9.48
CA PRO A 3 34.43 1.44 -8.03
C PRO A 3 34.53 2.91 -7.57
N LYS A 4 33.83 3.25 -6.51
CA LYS A 4 33.77 4.61 -5.93
C LYS A 4 34.58 4.78 -4.65
N ASN A 5 35.06 3.68 -4.09
CA ASN A 5 35.81 3.66 -2.83
C ASN A 5 36.67 2.39 -2.70
N LYS A 6 37.63 2.41 -1.73
CA LYS A 6 38.54 1.30 -1.45
C LYS A 6 37.86 -0.03 -1.16
N PHE A 7 36.68 -0.01 -0.51
CA PHE A 7 35.90 -1.23 -0.23
C PHE A 7 35.43 -1.87 -1.55
N GLN A 8 34.89 -1.09 -2.48
CA GLN A 8 34.46 -1.58 -3.79
C GLN A 8 35.63 -2.07 -4.64
N GLU A 9 36.79 -1.39 -4.58
CA GLU A 9 38.03 -1.84 -5.24
C GLU A 9 38.52 -3.18 -4.69
N MET A 10 38.40 -3.39 -3.38
CA MET A 10 38.78 -4.64 -2.73
C MET A 10 37.88 -5.80 -3.17
N ILE A 11 36.55 -5.62 -3.16
CA ILE A 11 35.62 -6.71 -3.45
C ILE A 11 35.67 -7.20 -4.90
N ILE A 12 35.97 -6.33 -5.86
CA ILE A 12 36.13 -6.67 -7.27
C ILE A 12 37.27 -7.69 -7.46
N LYS A 13 38.32 -7.60 -6.65
CA LYS A 13 39.49 -8.46 -6.71
C LYS A 13 39.29 -9.82 -6.01
N ILE A 14 38.15 -10.02 -5.31
CA ILE A 14 37.90 -11.25 -4.57
C ILE A 14 37.45 -12.35 -5.52
N LYS A 15 38.28 -13.38 -5.62
CA LYS A 15 37.92 -14.64 -6.31
C LYS A 15 37.34 -15.61 -5.28
N LEU A 16 36.18 -16.17 -5.54
CA LEU A 16 35.53 -17.20 -4.73
C LEU A 16 35.50 -18.53 -5.50
N PRO A 17 35.55 -19.67 -4.77
CA PRO A 17 35.42 -20.97 -5.40
C PRO A 17 34.06 -21.12 -6.06
N VAL A 18 34.00 -21.90 -7.11
CA VAL A 18 32.72 -22.30 -7.74
C VAL A 18 31.91 -23.17 -6.76
N ILE A 19 30.61 -23.33 -7.02
CA ILE A 19 29.74 -24.22 -6.26
C ILE A 19 30.29 -25.65 -6.30
N ASN A 20 30.35 -26.31 -5.14
CA ASN A 20 30.89 -27.67 -5.02
C ASN A 20 29.78 -28.72 -5.11
N SER A 21 30.17 -29.99 -5.21
CA SER A 21 29.26 -31.14 -5.38
C SER A 21 28.24 -31.29 -4.25
N GLN A 22 28.60 -30.97 -2.99
CA GLN A 22 27.69 -31.00 -1.84
C GLN A 22 26.63 -29.91 -1.96
N GLN A 23 27.02 -28.69 -2.31
CA GLN A 23 26.12 -27.57 -2.56
C GLN A 23 25.19 -27.86 -3.73
N MET A 24 25.72 -28.40 -4.83
CA MET A 24 24.91 -28.83 -5.98
C MET A 24 23.87 -29.89 -5.60
N LYS A 25 24.20 -30.79 -4.70
CA LYS A 25 23.25 -31.82 -4.20
C LYS A 25 22.09 -31.15 -3.43
N GLU A 26 22.37 -30.22 -2.56
CA GLU A 26 21.33 -29.49 -1.81
C GLU A 26 20.47 -28.62 -2.75
N CYS A 27 21.06 -27.96 -3.74
CA CYS A 27 20.32 -27.24 -4.76
C CYS A 27 19.31 -28.12 -5.51
N ARG A 28 19.68 -29.33 -5.86
CA ARG A 28 18.79 -30.29 -6.54
C ARG A 28 17.58 -30.67 -5.68
N ALA A 29 17.74 -30.72 -4.36
CA ALA A 29 16.65 -31.01 -3.43
C ALA A 29 15.56 -29.96 -3.38
N LEU A 30 15.78 -28.75 -3.92
CA LEU A 30 14.76 -27.70 -4.03
C LEU A 30 13.68 -28.04 -5.06
N PHE A 31 14.05 -28.84 -6.07
CA PHE A 31 13.15 -29.17 -7.15
C PHE A 31 12.38 -30.45 -6.84
N LYS A 32 11.14 -30.49 -7.29
CA LYS A 32 10.36 -31.72 -7.25
C LYS A 32 10.97 -32.73 -8.19
N HIS A 33 11.26 -33.94 -7.70
CA HIS A 33 11.65 -35.02 -8.55
C HIS A 33 10.43 -35.52 -9.33
N MET A 34 10.46 -35.40 -10.65
CA MET A 34 9.27 -35.60 -11.48
C MET A 34 9.31 -36.84 -12.31
N ALA A 35 8.14 -37.47 -12.50
CA ALA A 35 7.88 -38.51 -13.49
C ALA A 35 6.92 -37.94 -14.56
N LEU A 36 7.41 -37.82 -15.77
CA LEU A 36 6.58 -37.41 -16.90
C LEU A 36 5.78 -38.60 -17.43
N ARG A 37 4.47 -38.50 -17.34
CA ARG A 37 3.54 -39.50 -17.86
C ARG A 37 2.95 -39.02 -19.18
N THR A 38 3.09 -39.84 -20.21
CA THR A 38 2.51 -39.58 -21.53
C THR A 38 1.48 -40.64 -21.87
N LYS A 39 0.48 -40.34 -22.68
CA LYS A 39 -0.59 -41.26 -23.05
C LYS A 39 -0.08 -42.50 -23.84
N THR A 40 1.01 -42.37 -24.57
CA THR A 40 1.48 -43.38 -25.54
C THR A 40 2.84 -43.97 -25.26
N LYS A 41 3.69 -43.34 -24.43
CA LYS A 41 5.11 -43.71 -24.28
C LYS A 41 5.51 -44.10 -22.85
N GLY A 42 4.54 -44.32 -21.98
CA GLY A 42 4.82 -44.70 -20.58
C GLY A 42 5.23 -43.50 -19.72
N THR A 43 5.86 -43.82 -18.59
CA THR A 43 6.31 -42.83 -17.59
C THR A 43 7.84 -42.72 -17.63
N THR A 44 8.36 -41.52 -17.70
CA THR A 44 9.80 -41.26 -17.71
C THR A 44 10.25 -40.60 -16.42
N CYS A 45 11.20 -41.20 -15.73
CA CYS A 45 11.89 -40.59 -14.60
C CYS A 45 12.79 -39.45 -15.09
N MET A 46 12.52 -38.23 -14.63
CA MET A 46 13.32 -37.09 -15.06
C MET A 46 14.71 -37.05 -14.40
N GLU A 47 14.93 -37.78 -13.30
CA GLU A 47 16.24 -37.82 -12.64
C GLU A 47 17.27 -38.66 -13.40
N CYS A 48 16.87 -39.81 -13.92
CA CYS A 48 17.78 -40.73 -14.58
C CYS A 48 17.43 -41.05 -16.04
N GLY A 49 16.39 -40.46 -16.61
CA GLY A 49 15.93 -40.65 -17.98
C GLY A 49 15.29 -42.06 -18.23
N HIS A 50 15.15 -42.90 -17.21
CA HIS A 50 14.60 -44.23 -17.37
C HIS A 50 13.09 -44.15 -17.63
N THR A 51 12.66 -44.82 -18.71
CA THR A 51 11.24 -44.97 -19.06
C THR A 51 10.72 -46.31 -18.58
N PHE A 52 9.59 -46.33 -17.93
CA PHE A 52 8.94 -47.49 -17.37
C PHE A 52 7.42 -47.41 -17.48
N ASP A 53 6.78 -48.57 -17.63
CA ASP A 53 5.34 -48.66 -17.60
C ASP A 53 4.84 -48.92 -16.19
N ILE A 54 3.94 -48.06 -15.72
CA ILE A 54 3.15 -48.42 -14.56
C ILE A 54 1.95 -49.19 -15.09
N ARG A 55 2.04 -50.52 -15.04
CA ARG A 55 0.86 -51.35 -15.24
C ARG A 55 -0.13 -50.99 -14.16
N HIS A 56 -1.18 -50.25 -14.50
CA HIS A 56 -2.35 -50.19 -13.67
C HIS A 56 -2.82 -51.65 -13.50
N ASN A 57 -2.67 -52.19 -12.30
CA ASN A 57 -3.44 -53.35 -11.93
C ASN A 57 -4.88 -53.01 -12.27
N ASN A 58 -5.50 -53.83 -13.15
CA ASN A 58 -6.89 -53.69 -13.60
C ASN A 58 -7.86 -53.74 -12.40
N SER A 59 -7.93 -52.72 -11.62
CA SER A 59 -9.06 -52.49 -10.75
C SER A 59 -9.82 -51.27 -11.30
N LEU A 60 -11.02 -51.56 -11.75
CA LEU A 60 -12.03 -50.63 -12.25
C LEU A 60 -12.54 -49.61 -11.16
N LEU A 61 -11.72 -49.28 -10.19
CA LEU A 61 -12.00 -48.26 -9.20
C LEU A 61 -11.24 -46.98 -9.56
N ILE A 62 -11.90 -46.21 -10.35
CA ILE A 62 -11.73 -44.78 -10.61
C ILE A 62 -11.55 -44.05 -9.29
N HIS A 63 -10.52 -43.17 -9.26
CA HIS A 63 -10.28 -42.11 -8.28
C HIS A 63 -9.34 -42.30 -7.08
N SER A 64 -8.30 -43.13 -7.19
CA SER A 64 -7.07 -42.77 -6.48
C SER A 64 -6.10 -42.13 -7.49
N ILE A 65 -6.07 -40.83 -7.58
CA ILE A 65 -5.01 -40.12 -8.32
C ILE A 65 -3.71 -40.38 -7.57
N GLN A 66 -2.99 -41.42 -8.00
CA GLN A 66 -1.68 -41.70 -7.46
C GLN A 66 -0.76 -40.56 -7.91
N THR A 67 -0.47 -39.63 -7.00
CA THR A 67 0.34 -38.43 -7.26
C THR A 67 1.84 -38.72 -7.22
N GLU A 68 2.25 -39.86 -6.69
CA GLU A 68 3.64 -40.20 -6.45
C GLU A 68 3.98 -41.64 -6.87
N CYS A 69 5.23 -41.87 -7.27
CA CYS A 69 5.80 -43.20 -7.53
C CYS A 69 7.28 -43.25 -7.14
N LYS A 70 7.89 -44.45 -7.23
CA LYS A 70 9.34 -44.61 -7.14
C LYS A 70 9.89 -45.11 -8.47
N CYS A 71 10.98 -44.50 -8.94
CA CYS A 71 11.66 -44.97 -10.12
C CYS A 71 12.21 -46.41 -9.90
N PRO A 72 11.93 -47.37 -10.79
CA PRO A 72 12.46 -48.73 -10.62
C PRO A 72 13.98 -48.77 -10.74
N LYS A 73 14.62 -47.87 -11.50
CA LYS A 73 16.07 -47.81 -11.72
C LYS A 73 16.81 -47.04 -10.60
N CYS A 74 16.55 -45.76 -10.43
CA CYS A 74 17.29 -44.92 -9.48
C CYS A 74 16.68 -44.85 -8.07
N LYS A 75 15.49 -45.43 -7.84
CA LYS A 75 14.76 -45.49 -6.57
C LYS A 75 14.30 -44.13 -6.05
N THR A 76 14.48 -43.07 -6.80
CA THR A 76 14.01 -41.72 -6.41
C THR A 76 12.50 -41.71 -6.31
N LYS A 77 11.96 -41.06 -5.26
CA LYS A 77 10.53 -40.77 -5.10
C LYS A 77 10.18 -39.63 -6.08
N LEU A 78 9.17 -39.85 -6.91
CA LEU A 78 8.80 -38.95 -7.99
C LEU A 78 7.35 -38.50 -7.85
N THR A 79 7.09 -37.29 -8.26
CA THR A 79 5.73 -36.76 -8.41
C THR A 79 5.31 -36.83 -9.88
N TYR A 80 4.12 -37.35 -10.17
CA TYR A 80 3.62 -37.43 -11.53
C TYR A 80 3.28 -36.07 -12.10
N ILE A 81 3.67 -35.86 -13.37
CA ILE A 81 3.22 -34.75 -14.19
C ILE A 81 2.69 -35.30 -15.51
N ASP A 82 1.42 -35.03 -15.77
CA ASP A 82 0.78 -35.32 -17.05
C ASP A 82 1.05 -34.16 -18.01
N THR A 83 1.86 -34.38 -19.04
CA THR A 83 2.21 -33.35 -19.99
C THR A 83 2.45 -33.88 -21.39
N LEU A 84 2.11 -33.07 -22.39
CA LEU A 84 2.49 -33.30 -23.79
C LEU A 84 3.83 -32.65 -24.14
N LYS A 85 4.37 -31.80 -23.25
CA LYS A 85 5.63 -31.09 -23.47
C LYS A 85 6.79 -32.09 -23.33
N ARG A 86 7.64 -32.14 -24.34
CA ARG A 86 8.86 -32.97 -24.34
C ARG A 86 10.08 -32.26 -23.75
N LYS A 87 10.00 -30.93 -23.61
CA LYS A 87 11.07 -30.11 -23.04
C LYS A 87 10.41 -29.02 -22.19
N PHE A 88 10.95 -28.77 -21.01
CA PHE A 88 10.59 -27.64 -20.19
C PHE A 88 11.73 -27.29 -19.23
N THR A 89 11.66 -26.13 -18.63
CA THR A 89 12.67 -25.59 -17.73
C THR A 89 11.97 -25.09 -16.48
N GLU A 90 12.54 -25.40 -15.32
CA GLU A 90 12.17 -24.81 -14.03
C GLU A 90 13.40 -24.10 -13.45
N ASN A 91 13.19 -23.07 -12.69
CA ASN A 91 14.27 -22.35 -12.02
C ASN A 91 13.89 -22.02 -10.59
N ASP A 92 14.89 -21.99 -9.73
CA ASP A 92 14.76 -21.59 -8.32
C ASP A 92 16.04 -20.88 -7.86
N LEU A 93 15.96 -20.17 -6.75
CA LEU A 93 17.06 -19.43 -6.16
C LEU A 93 17.61 -20.15 -4.93
N PHE A 94 18.93 -20.13 -4.82
CA PHE A 94 19.66 -20.72 -3.69
C PHE A 94 20.76 -19.78 -3.23
N SER A 95 20.93 -19.63 -1.92
CA SER A 95 21.97 -18.80 -1.36
C SER A 95 23.04 -19.61 -0.63
N ILE A 96 24.28 -19.08 -0.67
CA ILE A 96 25.40 -19.59 0.07
C ILE A 96 25.98 -18.46 0.92
N LEU A 97 25.98 -18.64 2.24
CA LEU A 97 26.60 -17.72 3.17
C LEU A 97 28.05 -18.14 3.43
N THR A 98 28.98 -17.24 3.23
CA THR A 98 30.40 -17.46 3.47
C THR A 98 31.07 -16.24 4.09
N VAL A 99 32.22 -16.44 4.71
CA VAL A 99 33.03 -15.37 5.30
C VAL A 99 34.28 -15.17 4.47
N VAL A 100 34.54 -13.93 4.07
CA VAL A 100 35.67 -13.57 3.23
C VAL A 100 36.30 -12.29 3.73
N LYS A 101 37.61 -12.34 4.10
CA LYS A 101 38.34 -11.18 4.65
C LYS A 101 37.59 -10.49 5.80
N GLY A 102 36.99 -11.27 6.72
CA GLY A 102 36.23 -10.75 7.85
C GLY A 102 34.88 -10.14 7.51
N MET A 103 34.41 -10.28 6.28
CA MET A 103 33.10 -9.81 5.83
C MET A 103 32.15 -10.99 5.63
N GLN A 104 30.86 -10.77 5.89
CA GLN A 104 29.82 -11.66 5.45
C GLN A 104 29.64 -11.52 3.94
N CYS A 105 29.63 -12.65 3.24
CA CYS A 105 29.33 -12.70 1.83
C CYS A 105 28.11 -13.59 1.61
N VAL A 106 27.07 -13.02 1.02
CA VAL A 106 25.86 -13.74 0.56
C VAL A 106 25.97 -13.92 -0.94
N ARG A 107 26.00 -15.16 -1.38
CA ARG A 107 26.09 -15.52 -2.81
C ARG A 107 24.74 -16.09 -3.24
N TYR A 108 24.19 -15.56 -4.31
CA TYR A 108 22.93 -16.03 -4.89
C TYR A 108 23.19 -16.77 -6.18
N TYR A 109 22.58 -17.93 -6.28
CA TYR A 109 22.61 -18.78 -7.47
C TYR A 109 21.20 -18.94 -8.00
N GLU A 110 21.04 -18.80 -9.30
CA GLU A 110 19.89 -19.31 -10.02
C GLU A 110 20.23 -20.72 -10.48
N ILE A 111 19.38 -21.66 -10.09
CA ILE A 111 19.48 -23.06 -10.46
C ILE A 111 18.43 -23.28 -11.55
N ILE A 112 18.88 -23.70 -12.71
CA ILE A 112 18.00 -23.95 -13.85
C ILE A 112 17.98 -25.46 -14.11
N GLN A 113 16.84 -26.08 -13.88
CA GLN A 113 16.59 -27.47 -14.17
C GLN A 113 15.97 -27.57 -15.57
N LYS A 114 16.63 -28.32 -16.46
CA LYS A 114 16.21 -28.53 -17.84
C LYS A 114 15.79 -29.98 -18.03
N TYR A 115 14.57 -30.16 -18.46
CA TYR A 115 13.99 -31.48 -18.73
C TYR A 115 13.85 -31.73 -20.23
N ILE A 116 14.32 -32.91 -20.63
CA ILE A 116 14.12 -33.44 -21.96
C ILE A 116 13.64 -34.88 -21.79
N TYR A 117 12.53 -35.24 -22.46
CA TYR A 117 11.97 -36.58 -22.39
C TYR A 117 13.01 -37.66 -22.73
N GLY A 118 13.14 -38.67 -21.88
CA GLY A 118 14.07 -39.77 -22.06
C GLY A 118 15.54 -39.48 -21.70
N VAL A 119 15.84 -38.27 -21.22
CA VAL A 119 17.20 -37.87 -20.83
C VAL A 119 17.20 -37.47 -19.35
N PRO A 120 18.26 -37.77 -18.58
CA PRO A 120 18.40 -37.26 -17.21
C PRO A 120 18.31 -35.75 -17.18
N ALA A 121 17.67 -35.19 -16.13
CA ALA A 121 17.59 -33.74 -15.94
C ALA A 121 18.98 -33.12 -15.89
N HIS A 122 19.15 -32.02 -16.60
CA HIS A 122 20.37 -31.22 -16.59
C HIS A 122 20.17 -29.99 -15.69
N TYR A 123 21.19 -29.67 -14.90
CA TYR A 123 21.14 -28.54 -13.97
C TYR A 123 22.27 -27.56 -14.29
N ASP A 124 21.89 -26.30 -14.55
CA ASP A 124 22.84 -25.19 -14.61
C ASP A 124 22.83 -24.46 -13.26
N TYR A 125 24.00 -24.07 -12.77
CA TYR A 125 24.22 -23.36 -11.53
C TYR A 125 24.88 -22.03 -11.83
N ILE A 126 24.10 -20.96 -11.87
CA ILE A 126 24.57 -19.65 -12.33
C ILE A 126 24.61 -18.69 -11.15
N GLU A 127 25.83 -18.25 -10.79
CA GLU A 127 25.97 -17.22 -9.78
C GLU A 127 25.48 -15.88 -10.32
N CYS A 128 24.38 -15.38 -9.75
CA CYS A 128 23.71 -14.17 -10.21
C CYS A 128 24.19 -12.93 -9.45
N ALA A 129 24.46 -13.09 -8.14
CA ALA A 129 24.90 -11.98 -7.31
C ALA A 129 25.78 -12.42 -6.13
N ARG A 130 26.60 -11.46 -5.66
CA ARG A 130 27.33 -11.50 -4.39
C ARG A 130 27.11 -10.22 -3.64
N VAL A 131 26.72 -10.30 -2.40
CA VAL A 131 26.61 -9.15 -1.52
C VAL A 131 27.64 -9.30 -0.42
N PHE A 132 28.57 -8.36 -0.35
CA PHE A 132 29.57 -8.27 0.71
C PHE A 132 29.09 -7.28 1.76
N ILE A 133 29.10 -7.69 3.04
CA ILE A 133 28.62 -6.91 4.17
C ILE A 133 29.75 -6.86 5.20
N THR A 134 30.21 -5.65 5.55
CA THR A 134 31.22 -5.45 6.58
C THR A 134 30.64 -5.69 7.98
N PRO A 135 31.45 -5.87 9.01
CA PRO A 135 30.99 -5.98 10.41
C PRO A 135 30.19 -4.76 10.89
N THR A 136 30.25 -3.63 10.20
CA THR A 136 29.48 -2.40 10.50
C THR A 136 28.24 -2.24 9.62
N GLY A 137 27.84 -3.26 8.83
CA GLY A 137 26.67 -3.20 7.95
C GLY A 137 26.87 -2.46 6.64
N LYS A 138 28.05 -1.86 6.38
CA LYS A 138 28.35 -1.32 5.03
C LYS A 138 28.38 -2.46 4.04
N HIS A 139 27.74 -2.27 2.89
CA HIS A 139 27.61 -3.35 1.92
C HIS A 139 27.86 -2.88 0.48
N ALA A 140 28.17 -3.82 -0.37
CA ALA A 140 28.30 -3.60 -1.81
C ALA A 140 27.92 -4.89 -2.57
N VAL A 141 27.40 -4.71 -3.76
CA VAL A 141 26.83 -5.76 -4.59
C VAL A 141 27.64 -5.93 -5.87
N MET A 142 28.01 -7.15 -6.17
CA MET A 142 28.42 -7.57 -7.51
C MET A 142 27.35 -8.49 -8.07
N GLY A 143 27.01 -8.36 -9.34
CA GLY A 143 25.98 -9.23 -9.92
C GLY A 143 25.78 -9.02 -11.41
N ARG A 144 24.98 -9.91 -12.00
CA ARG A 144 24.50 -9.82 -13.36
C ARG A 144 23.18 -9.07 -13.35
N LEU A 145 22.96 -8.16 -14.30
CA LEU A 145 21.70 -7.47 -14.50
C LEU A 145 21.33 -7.54 -15.97
N GLU A 146 20.17 -8.04 -16.24
CA GLU A 146 19.48 -7.82 -17.51
C GLU A 146 18.51 -6.66 -17.31
N GLY A 147 18.76 -5.57 -18.04
CA GLY A 147 17.93 -4.38 -17.92
C GLY A 147 16.62 -4.55 -18.67
N ASN A 148 15.55 -4.86 -17.99
CA ASN A 148 14.21 -4.56 -18.52
C ASN A 148 13.83 -3.14 -18.09
N ARG A 149 13.91 -2.17 -19.02
CA ARG A 149 13.66 -0.75 -18.76
C ARG A 149 12.22 -0.41 -18.36
N TYR A 150 11.29 -1.35 -18.46
CA TYR A 150 9.86 -1.11 -18.25
C TYR A 150 9.32 -1.50 -16.87
N TYR A 151 10.06 -2.33 -16.11
CA TYR A 151 9.63 -2.71 -14.75
C TYR A 151 10.75 -2.45 -13.77
N SER A 152 10.44 -1.76 -12.69
CA SER A 152 11.37 -1.45 -11.59
C SER A 152 11.84 -2.70 -10.79
N HIS A 153 11.45 -3.89 -11.22
CA HIS A 153 11.86 -5.15 -10.62
C HIS A 153 13.07 -5.67 -11.40
N THR A 154 14.23 -5.47 -10.83
CA THR A 154 15.46 -6.11 -11.29
C THR A 154 15.43 -7.57 -10.85
N TYR A 155 15.19 -8.46 -11.79
CA TYR A 155 15.34 -9.91 -11.56
C TYR A 155 16.83 -10.26 -11.56
N PHE A 156 17.21 -11.36 -10.86
CA PHE A 156 18.52 -11.96 -11.03
C PHE A 156 18.67 -12.38 -12.48
N ALA A 157 19.69 -11.83 -13.14
CA ALA A 157 20.00 -12.22 -14.51
C ALA A 157 20.98 -13.37 -14.51
N THR A 158 20.74 -14.36 -15.35
CA THR A 158 21.67 -15.45 -15.66
C THR A 158 22.68 -15.10 -16.73
N THR A 159 22.35 -14.09 -17.50
CA THR A 159 23.17 -13.54 -18.60
C THR A 159 23.82 -12.20 -18.20
N GLY A 160 24.65 -11.67 -19.07
CA GLY A 160 25.36 -10.42 -18.84
C GLY A 160 26.62 -10.53 -18.00
N THR A 161 27.34 -9.41 -17.87
CA THR A 161 28.61 -9.34 -17.15
C THR A 161 28.40 -9.31 -15.64
N PHE A 162 29.21 -10.08 -14.92
CA PHE A 162 29.24 -10.07 -13.46
C PHE A 162 30.14 -8.92 -12.97
N GLU A 163 29.52 -7.83 -12.54
CA GLU A 163 30.23 -6.60 -12.18
C GLU A 163 29.61 -5.87 -10.98
N LEU A 164 30.29 -4.82 -10.51
CA LEU A 164 29.80 -3.97 -9.42
C LEU A 164 28.46 -3.30 -9.80
N ARG A 165 27.49 -3.29 -8.86
CA ARG A 165 26.15 -2.72 -9.03
C ARG A 165 25.88 -1.61 -8.02
N GLY A 166 25.00 -0.69 -8.37
CA GLY A 166 24.72 0.49 -7.54
C GLY A 166 23.57 0.33 -6.55
N SER A 167 22.69 -0.66 -6.75
CA SER A 167 21.50 -0.85 -5.91
C SER A 167 21.46 -2.25 -5.34
N MET A 168 21.04 -2.34 -4.07
CA MET A 168 20.88 -3.58 -3.33
C MET A 168 19.44 -4.08 -3.27
N LYS A 169 18.44 -3.23 -3.51
CA LYS A 169 17.02 -3.61 -3.37
C LYS A 169 16.64 -4.86 -4.16
N SER A 170 17.21 -5.02 -5.34
CA SER A 170 17.01 -6.18 -6.22
C SER A 170 17.54 -7.50 -5.71
N TYR A 171 18.38 -7.47 -4.67
CA TYR A 171 19.05 -8.66 -4.12
C TYR A 171 18.60 -8.96 -2.68
N MET A 172 17.56 -8.29 -2.20
CA MET A 172 16.93 -8.56 -0.91
C MET A 172 15.86 -9.65 -1.06
N ILE A 173 16.26 -10.82 -1.53
CA ILE A 173 15.35 -11.95 -1.75
C ILE A 173 15.57 -12.99 -0.65
N ASN A 174 14.46 -13.50 -0.13
CA ASN A 174 14.47 -14.67 0.73
C ASN A 174 14.45 -15.91 -0.16
N CYS A 175 15.44 -16.79 0.01
CA CYS A 175 15.53 -18.07 -0.69
C CYS A 175 16.17 -19.10 0.23
N GLU A 176 16.06 -20.38 -0.15
CA GLU A 176 16.71 -21.46 0.57
C GLU A 176 18.23 -21.25 0.62
N THR A 177 18.80 -21.65 1.73
CA THR A 177 20.20 -21.37 2.05
C THR A 177 20.95 -22.66 2.34
N TRP A 178 22.19 -22.77 1.83
CA TRP A 178 23.04 -23.91 2.11
C TRP A 178 23.14 -24.22 3.60
N SER A 179 22.95 -25.48 3.98
CA SER A 179 22.88 -25.92 5.38
C SER A 179 24.16 -25.66 6.21
N ARG A 180 25.33 -25.67 5.54
CA ARG A 180 26.64 -25.44 6.19
C ARG A 180 27.13 -24.02 6.03
N ASN A 181 26.36 -23.09 6.54
CA ASN A 181 26.64 -21.67 6.48
C ASN A 181 27.84 -21.24 7.30
N LYS A 182 28.54 -20.19 6.82
CA LYS A 182 29.56 -19.47 7.58
C LYS A 182 29.08 -18.06 7.84
N ILE A 183 28.96 -17.69 9.11
CA ILE A 183 28.47 -16.40 9.60
C ILE A 183 29.58 -15.70 10.36
N ILE A 184 29.71 -14.39 10.18
CA ILE A 184 30.67 -13.57 10.95
C ILE A 184 30.26 -13.50 12.42
N PRO A 185 31.22 -13.44 13.35
CA PRO A 185 30.96 -13.40 14.80
C PRO A 185 30.06 -12.22 15.22
N GLU A 186 30.14 -11.09 14.51
CA GLU A 186 29.36 -9.90 14.77
C GLU A 186 27.85 -10.15 14.67
N LEU A 187 27.41 -10.95 13.70
CA LEU A 187 25.99 -11.30 13.56
C LEU A 187 25.50 -12.14 14.75
N TYR A 188 26.31 -13.10 15.22
CA TYR A 188 25.97 -13.86 16.42
C TYR A 188 25.92 -12.97 17.67
N ARG A 189 26.88 -12.06 17.83
CA ARG A 189 26.87 -11.08 18.93
C ARG A 189 25.62 -10.19 18.88
N ASN A 190 25.14 -9.88 17.68
CA ASN A 190 23.93 -9.08 17.46
C ASN A 190 22.65 -9.91 17.52
N GLY A 191 22.73 -11.16 18.02
CA GLY A 191 21.58 -11.99 18.33
C GLY A 191 21.07 -12.88 17.18
N PHE A 192 21.77 -12.94 16.04
CA PHE A 192 21.39 -13.85 14.97
C PHE A 192 21.55 -15.31 15.42
N ASP A 193 20.47 -16.05 15.47
CA ASP A 193 20.38 -17.44 15.94
C ASP A 193 20.44 -18.50 14.82
N GLY A 194 20.68 -18.07 13.58
CA GLY A 194 20.63 -18.93 12.38
C GLY A 194 19.28 -18.92 11.67
N ASN A 195 18.24 -18.35 12.27
CA ASN A 195 16.91 -18.29 11.71
C ASN A 195 16.66 -16.93 11.06
N LEU A 196 16.39 -16.91 9.77
CA LEU A 196 16.10 -15.69 9.01
C LEU A 196 14.66 -15.22 9.21
N ARG A 197 13.81 -16.07 9.78
CA ARG A 197 12.36 -15.85 9.88
C ARG A 197 11.79 -15.53 8.50
N LYS A 198 11.11 -14.39 8.34
CA LYS A 198 10.55 -13.96 7.05
C LYS A 198 11.45 -12.97 6.28
N HIS A 199 12.65 -12.69 6.79
CA HIS A 199 13.53 -11.68 6.20
C HIS A 199 14.51 -12.29 5.19
N SER A 200 14.94 -11.48 4.23
CA SER A 200 16.06 -11.86 3.36
C SER A 200 17.38 -11.84 4.12
N GLN A 201 18.31 -12.70 3.72
CA GLN A 201 19.64 -12.80 4.33
C GLN A 201 20.33 -11.44 4.40
N VAL A 202 20.41 -10.76 3.27
CA VAL A 202 21.09 -9.46 3.17
C VAL A 202 20.38 -8.37 3.98
N GLY A 203 19.05 -8.29 3.86
CA GLY A 203 18.30 -7.28 4.57
C GLY A 203 18.41 -7.41 6.08
N LEU A 204 18.27 -8.64 6.61
CA LEU A 204 18.42 -8.91 8.03
C LEU A 204 19.84 -8.60 8.53
N PHE A 205 20.88 -9.09 7.83
CA PHE A 205 22.26 -8.90 8.25
C PHE A 205 22.67 -7.44 8.25
N VAL A 206 22.32 -6.69 7.21
CA VAL A 206 22.56 -5.24 7.17
C VAL A 206 21.86 -4.54 8.31
N THR A 207 20.59 -4.86 8.57
CA THR A 207 19.81 -4.24 9.65
C THR A 207 20.44 -4.52 11.01
N LEU A 208 20.78 -5.78 11.31
CA LEU A 208 21.40 -6.17 12.59
C LEU A 208 22.81 -5.57 12.80
N LEU A 209 23.55 -5.32 11.72
CA LEU A 209 24.92 -4.78 11.81
C LEU A 209 24.98 -3.25 11.77
N SER A 210 23.92 -2.57 11.31
CA SER A 210 23.94 -1.11 11.12
C SER A 210 22.99 -0.34 12.02
N ASN A 211 22.03 -1.00 12.69
CA ASN A 211 21.02 -0.33 13.51
C ASN A 211 20.92 -0.95 14.90
N ASN A 212 21.45 -0.24 15.90
CA ASN A 212 21.50 -0.70 17.29
C ASN A 212 20.10 -0.88 17.92
N HIS A 213 19.12 -0.10 17.51
CA HIS A 213 17.75 -0.25 18.00
C HIS A 213 17.12 -1.56 17.50
N MET A 214 17.30 -1.83 16.22
CA MET A 214 16.81 -3.07 15.60
C MET A 214 17.54 -4.30 16.16
N GLU A 215 18.87 -4.21 16.37
CA GLU A 215 19.66 -5.22 17.04
C GLU A 215 19.12 -5.52 18.45
N THR A 216 18.81 -4.49 19.22
CA THR A 216 18.27 -4.64 20.58
C THR A 216 16.92 -5.33 20.55
N LEU A 217 16.00 -4.96 19.64
CA LEU A 217 14.72 -5.62 19.49
C LEU A 217 14.87 -7.10 19.15
N TRP A 218 15.81 -7.43 18.26
CA TRP A 218 16.10 -8.80 17.87
C TRP A 218 16.62 -9.63 19.06
N LYS A 219 17.56 -9.10 19.82
CA LYS A 219 18.10 -9.73 21.04
C LYS A 219 17.06 -9.96 22.12
N LEU A 220 16.10 -9.02 22.25
CA LEU A 220 15.00 -9.13 23.21
C LEU A 220 13.88 -10.08 22.72
N GLY A 221 13.99 -10.65 21.51
CA GLY A 221 12.95 -11.49 20.92
C GLY A 221 11.67 -10.72 20.55
N ARG A 222 11.73 -9.38 20.48
CA ARG A 222 10.59 -8.52 20.10
C ARG A 222 10.48 -8.42 18.60
N TYR A 223 10.26 -9.57 17.97
CA TYR A 223 10.14 -9.68 16.52
C TYR A 223 8.91 -8.96 15.97
N ASP A 224 7.85 -8.85 16.75
CA ASP A 224 6.65 -8.08 16.47
C ASP A 224 6.97 -6.60 16.19
N ILE A 225 7.74 -5.96 17.09
CA ILE A 225 8.18 -4.58 16.94
C ILE A 225 9.25 -4.45 15.86
N PHE A 226 10.20 -5.41 15.80
CA PHE A 226 11.21 -5.47 14.76
C PHE A 226 10.59 -5.45 13.37
N ASP A 227 9.62 -6.32 13.12
CA ASP A 227 8.92 -6.44 11.84
C ASP A 227 8.16 -5.16 11.47
N ARG A 228 7.52 -4.53 12.46
CA ARG A 228 6.80 -3.27 12.27
C ARG A 228 7.71 -2.16 11.75
N TYR A 229 8.92 -2.07 12.29
CA TYR A 229 9.86 -1.01 11.92
C TYR A 229 10.94 -1.42 10.91
N TYR A 230 10.87 -2.62 10.37
CA TYR A 230 11.89 -3.12 9.45
C TYR A 230 12.15 -2.19 8.26
N ASN A 231 11.09 -1.62 7.68
CA ASN A 231 11.18 -0.67 6.57
C ASN A 231 11.10 0.80 7.02
N GLU A 232 10.78 1.07 8.28
CA GLU A 232 10.49 2.41 8.83
C GLU A 232 11.39 2.71 10.04
N GLN A 233 12.68 2.38 9.94
CA GLN A 233 13.63 2.47 11.05
C GLN A 233 13.79 3.88 11.64
N ALA A 234 13.54 4.93 10.84
CA ALA A 234 13.57 6.30 11.33
C ALA A 234 12.44 6.56 12.35
N GLU A 235 11.26 5.99 12.15
CA GLU A 235 10.13 6.12 13.09
C GLU A 235 10.43 5.42 14.43
N LEU A 236 11.15 4.29 14.40
CA LEU A 236 11.58 3.62 15.62
C LEU A 236 12.41 4.55 16.51
N SER A 237 13.30 5.35 15.92
CA SER A 237 14.14 6.29 16.66
C SER A 237 13.31 7.33 17.43
N LEU A 238 12.15 7.73 16.91
CA LEU A 238 11.22 8.65 17.57
C LEU A 238 10.48 8.02 18.75
N MET A 239 10.32 6.70 18.74
CA MET A 239 9.65 5.94 19.81
C MET A 239 10.65 5.30 20.79
N TRP A 240 11.94 5.30 20.45
CA TRP A 240 12.95 4.57 21.20
C TRP A 240 13.07 4.98 22.67
N PRO A 241 13.03 6.28 23.04
CA PRO A 241 13.09 6.68 24.45
C PRO A 241 11.99 6.07 25.30
N GLN A 242 10.76 5.99 24.79
CA GLN A 242 9.62 5.41 25.48
C GLN A 242 9.71 3.88 25.56
N LEU A 243 10.23 3.23 24.51
CA LEU A 243 10.51 1.79 24.52
C LEU A 243 11.55 1.43 25.56
N LEU A 244 12.62 2.22 25.73
CA LEU A 244 13.62 2.00 26.77
C LEU A 244 13.01 2.08 28.18
N ILE A 245 12.08 3.00 28.42
CA ILE A 245 11.35 3.09 29.69
C ILE A 245 10.52 1.82 29.89
N ALA A 246 9.77 1.41 28.89
CA ALA A 246 8.95 0.20 28.97
C ALA A 246 9.80 -1.05 29.24
N PHE A 247 10.93 -1.22 28.54
CA PHE A 247 11.84 -2.35 28.74
C PHE A 247 12.49 -2.32 30.13
N LYS A 248 12.93 -1.14 30.59
CA LYS A 248 13.52 -0.98 31.95
C LYS A 248 12.54 -1.37 33.04
N HIS A 249 11.26 -1.05 32.87
CA HIS A 249 10.20 -1.37 33.82
C HIS A 249 9.56 -2.73 33.57
N LYS A 250 10.09 -3.55 32.64
CA LYS A 250 9.56 -4.85 32.25
C LYS A 250 8.07 -4.80 31.92
N TYR A 251 7.65 -3.67 31.32
CA TYR A 251 6.26 -3.44 30.98
C TYR A 251 5.81 -4.40 29.87
N ASP A 252 4.61 -4.95 30.02
CA ASP A 252 4.02 -5.82 29.00
C ASP A 252 3.62 -5.01 27.76
N LEU A 253 4.28 -5.30 26.65
CA LEU A 253 4.02 -4.72 25.36
C LEU A 253 3.37 -5.75 24.40
N SER A 254 2.61 -6.70 24.91
CA SER A 254 1.85 -7.67 24.08
C SER A 254 0.91 -6.94 23.11
N ASP A 255 0.25 -5.88 23.58
CA ASP A 255 -0.57 -4.97 22.80
C ASP A 255 0.23 -3.75 22.31
N TYR A 256 1.36 -3.98 21.64
CA TYR A 256 2.27 -2.90 21.22
C TYR A 256 1.57 -1.78 20.44
N PHE A 257 0.65 -2.11 19.53
CA PHE A 257 -0.04 -1.10 18.71
C PHE A 257 -0.91 -0.17 19.54
N ILE A 258 -1.65 -0.70 20.53
CA ILE A 258 -2.46 0.11 21.46
C ILE A 258 -1.54 1.01 22.29
N TRP A 259 -0.39 0.47 22.74
CA TRP A 259 0.58 1.26 23.48
C TRP A 259 1.20 2.37 22.62
N GLN A 260 1.56 2.10 21.37
CA GLN A 260 2.09 3.08 20.43
C GLN A 260 1.10 4.24 20.22
N ASP A 261 -0.16 3.93 19.97
CA ASP A 261 -1.23 4.93 19.81
C ASP A 261 -1.41 5.75 21.09
N TYR A 262 -1.40 5.10 22.24
CA TYR A 262 -1.50 5.76 23.54
C TYR A 262 -0.33 6.74 23.77
N ILE A 263 0.91 6.36 23.49
CA ILE A 263 2.07 7.25 23.55
C ILE A 263 1.88 8.43 22.57
N GLY A 264 1.35 8.18 21.38
CA GLY A 264 0.98 9.22 20.42
C GLY A 264 -0.04 10.20 20.99
N PHE A 265 -1.04 9.73 21.75
CA PHE A 265 -2.01 10.60 22.42
C PHE A 265 -1.37 11.41 23.56
N LEU A 266 -0.50 10.81 24.35
CA LEU A 266 0.25 11.54 25.39
C LEU A 266 1.04 12.70 24.79
N LYS A 267 1.78 12.45 23.69
CA LYS A 267 2.52 13.49 22.95
C LYS A 267 1.56 14.56 22.40
N TYR A 268 0.45 14.19 21.83
CA TYR A 268 -0.57 15.13 21.30
C TYR A 268 -1.10 16.07 22.40
N PHE A 269 -1.27 15.57 23.62
CA PHE A 269 -1.73 16.37 24.76
C PHE A 269 -0.58 16.98 25.60
N ASN A 270 0.64 17.00 25.07
CA ASN A 270 1.83 17.54 25.72
C ASN A 270 2.07 16.94 27.14
N LYS A 271 1.79 15.64 27.30
CA LYS A 271 2.08 14.93 28.54
C LYS A 271 3.55 14.53 28.58
N ASP A 272 4.09 14.44 29.78
CA ASP A 272 5.48 14.02 29.98
C ASP A 272 5.65 12.53 29.64
N VAL A 273 6.15 12.26 28.44
CA VAL A 273 6.45 10.91 27.95
C VAL A 273 7.81 10.37 28.42
N THR A 274 8.46 11.06 29.38
CA THR A 274 9.64 10.54 30.11
C THR A 274 9.24 9.94 31.45
N ASN A 275 8.04 10.22 31.94
CA ASN A 275 7.51 9.70 33.17
C ASN A 275 7.05 8.24 33.01
N ALA A 276 7.70 7.32 33.73
CA ALA A 276 7.41 5.90 33.65
C ALA A 276 5.95 5.53 34.00
N SER A 277 5.33 6.24 34.96
CA SER A 277 3.93 5.98 35.34
C SER A 277 2.93 6.34 34.23
N LEU A 278 3.28 7.27 33.36
CA LEU A 278 2.48 7.61 32.17
C LEU A 278 2.80 6.67 31.00
N VAL A 279 4.08 6.32 30.81
CA VAL A 279 4.50 5.45 29.69
C VAL A 279 4.07 4.01 29.90
N CYS A 280 4.00 3.56 31.18
CA CYS A 280 3.65 2.19 31.59
C CYS A 280 2.39 2.17 32.47
N PRO A 281 1.22 2.52 31.95
CA PRO A 281 0.00 2.54 32.75
C PRO A 281 -0.42 1.13 33.19
N THR A 282 -1.02 0.99 34.34
CA THR A 282 -1.52 -0.29 34.87
C THR A 282 -2.63 -0.88 34.02
N ASP A 283 -3.48 -0.03 33.44
CA ASP A 283 -4.55 -0.42 32.52
C ASP A 283 -4.41 0.36 31.21
N LEU A 284 -3.66 -0.22 30.28
CA LEU A 284 -3.35 0.38 28.99
C LEU A 284 -4.62 0.66 28.18
N LYS A 285 -5.52 -0.31 28.09
CA LYS A 285 -6.72 -0.19 27.25
C LYS A 285 -7.64 0.93 27.73
N ARG A 286 -7.87 0.99 29.03
CA ARG A 286 -8.67 2.06 29.64
C ARG A 286 -8.04 3.43 29.41
N GLN A 287 -6.72 3.57 29.61
CA GLN A 287 -6.04 4.84 29.39
C GLN A 287 -6.04 5.26 27.92
N HIS A 288 -5.77 4.33 27.01
CA HIS A 288 -5.90 4.55 25.59
C HIS A 288 -7.29 5.09 25.22
N ASP A 289 -8.35 4.42 25.66
CA ASP A 289 -9.72 4.79 25.32
C ASP A 289 -10.11 6.18 25.88
N ILE A 290 -9.66 6.52 27.08
CA ILE A 290 -9.84 7.87 27.67
C ILE A 290 -9.20 8.94 26.77
N TYR A 291 -7.93 8.76 26.39
CA TYR A 291 -7.22 9.75 25.57
C TYR A 291 -7.74 9.79 24.13
N MET A 292 -8.11 8.66 23.56
CA MET A 292 -8.77 8.58 22.26
C MET A 292 -10.09 9.39 22.25
N MET A 293 -10.95 9.21 23.27
CA MET A 293 -12.19 9.98 23.39
C MET A 293 -11.94 11.48 23.55
N ARG A 294 -10.92 11.88 24.34
CA ARG A 294 -10.48 13.27 24.48
C ARG A 294 -10.05 13.86 23.13
N LYS A 295 -9.22 13.16 22.37
CA LYS A 295 -8.77 13.58 21.04
C LYS A 295 -9.94 13.75 20.07
N ARG A 296 -10.90 12.80 20.06
CA ARG A 296 -12.12 12.89 19.23
C ARG A 296 -12.97 14.13 19.58
N LYS A 297 -13.10 14.46 20.87
CA LYS A 297 -13.83 15.69 21.30
C LYS A 297 -13.12 16.95 20.80
N VAL A 298 -11.80 17.04 20.95
CA VAL A 298 -11.01 18.18 20.45
C VAL A 298 -11.14 18.28 18.94
N GLN A 299 -11.01 17.18 18.22
CA GLN A 299 -11.11 17.17 16.77
C GLN A 299 -12.50 17.63 16.30
N LYS A 300 -13.58 17.12 16.90
CA LYS A 300 -14.95 17.56 16.57
C LYS A 300 -15.13 19.06 16.78
N LYS A 301 -14.55 19.62 17.87
CA LYS A 301 -14.62 21.07 18.12
C LYS A 301 -13.89 21.85 17.03
N LEU A 302 -12.68 21.45 16.68
CA LEU A 302 -11.88 22.09 15.61
C LEU A 302 -12.57 22.00 14.25
N ASP A 303 -13.17 20.86 13.93
CA ASP A 303 -13.88 20.67 12.67
C ASP A 303 -15.14 21.55 12.61
N LEU A 304 -15.85 21.70 13.74
CA LEU A 304 -16.98 22.62 13.85
C LEU A 304 -16.54 24.08 13.66
N GLU A 305 -15.48 24.50 14.34
CA GLU A 305 -14.93 25.85 14.20
C GLU A 305 -14.51 26.15 12.75
N LYS A 306 -13.81 25.22 12.10
CA LYS A 306 -13.45 25.32 10.68
C LYS A 306 -14.68 25.42 9.77
N LYS A 307 -15.73 24.63 10.08
CA LYS A 307 -17.00 24.66 9.32
C LYS A 307 -17.68 26.01 9.47
N LEU A 308 -17.73 26.56 10.69
CA LEU A 308 -18.32 27.88 10.96
C LEU A 308 -17.57 29.04 10.25
N LEU A 309 -16.21 28.99 10.27
CA LEU A 309 -15.39 29.96 9.55
C LEU A 309 -15.65 29.92 8.04
N ARG A 310 -15.68 28.74 7.45
CA ARG A 310 -16.00 28.57 6.01
C ARG A 310 -17.39 29.10 5.67
N LEU A 311 -18.39 28.82 6.51
CA LEU A 311 -19.75 29.35 6.31
C LEU A 311 -19.79 30.87 6.37
N ALA A 312 -19.06 31.48 7.30
CA ALA A 312 -18.97 32.93 7.40
C ALA A 312 -18.30 33.57 6.16
N GLU A 313 -17.20 32.96 5.67
CA GLU A 313 -16.56 33.42 4.43
C GLU A 313 -17.47 33.28 3.21
N GLN A 314 -18.20 32.15 3.12
CA GLN A 314 -19.17 31.92 2.06
C GLN A 314 -20.33 32.89 2.11
N GLU A 315 -20.82 33.20 3.31
CA GLU A 315 -21.90 34.19 3.54
C GLU A 315 -21.48 35.60 3.10
N ASN A 316 -20.26 36.01 3.44
CA ASN A 316 -19.74 37.31 3.02
C ASN A 316 -19.68 37.42 1.48
N LYS A 317 -19.13 36.41 0.80
CA LYS A 317 -19.09 36.32 -0.67
C LYS A 317 -20.49 36.33 -1.27
N PHE A 318 -21.41 35.59 -0.68
CA PHE A 318 -22.80 35.54 -1.11
C PHE A 318 -23.46 36.92 -1.01
N LEU A 319 -23.30 37.64 0.11
CA LEU A 319 -23.83 38.97 0.32
C LEU A 319 -23.24 39.99 -0.67
N GLU A 320 -21.94 39.96 -0.93
CA GLU A 320 -21.30 40.78 -1.96
C GLU A 320 -21.89 40.54 -3.35
N LEU A 321 -22.14 39.31 -3.73
CA LEU A 321 -22.62 38.94 -5.07
C LEU A 321 -24.14 39.09 -5.22
N LYS A 322 -24.91 38.76 -4.19
CA LYS A 322 -26.36 38.59 -4.25
C LYS A 322 -27.12 39.61 -3.38
N GLY A 323 -26.46 40.34 -2.49
CA GLY A 323 -27.09 41.20 -1.47
C GLY A 323 -28.18 42.09 -2.02
N LYS A 324 -27.98 42.66 -3.21
CA LYS A 324 -28.98 43.51 -3.91
C LYS A 324 -30.25 42.81 -4.40
N TYR A 325 -30.28 41.50 -4.41
CA TYR A 325 -31.40 40.66 -4.85
C TYR A 325 -32.09 39.94 -3.69
N LEU A 326 -31.63 40.13 -2.47
CA LEU A 326 -32.16 39.44 -1.29
C LEU A 326 -33.45 40.10 -0.80
N ASN A 327 -34.19 39.42 0.05
CA ASN A 327 -35.44 39.86 0.66
C ASN A 327 -36.54 40.22 -0.36
N VAL A 328 -36.48 39.64 -1.57
CA VAL A 328 -37.58 39.80 -2.54
C VAL A 328 -38.54 38.61 -2.33
N GLU A 329 -39.79 38.96 -2.09
CA GLU A 329 -40.89 38.02 -1.92
C GLU A 329 -42.11 38.50 -2.72
N PHE A 330 -42.86 37.56 -3.28
CA PHE A 330 -44.13 37.82 -3.97
C PHE A 330 -45.09 36.63 -3.78
N GLU A 331 -46.36 36.95 -3.73
CA GLU A 331 -47.39 36.00 -3.27
C GLU A 331 -48.35 35.60 -4.40
N HIS A 332 -48.81 34.38 -4.29
CA HIS A 332 -49.93 33.78 -4.99
C HIS A 332 -50.99 33.36 -3.96
N PRO A 333 -52.27 33.27 -4.28
CA PRO A 333 -53.28 32.82 -3.31
C PRO A 333 -53.00 31.49 -2.61
N GLU A 334 -52.25 30.59 -3.23
CA GLU A 334 -51.96 29.26 -2.71
C GLU A 334 -50.50 29.07 -2.26
N PHE A 335 -49.56 29.94 -2.62
CA PHE A 335 -48.13 29.79 -2.30
C PHE A 335 -47.44 31.16 -2.33
N LYS A 336 -46.24 31.24 -1.76
CA LYS A 336 -45.36 32.41 -1.85
C LYS A 336 -44.01 32.01 -2.45
N ILE A 337 -43.39 32.94 -3.17
CA ILE A 337 -42.05 32.73 -3.76
C ILE A 337 -41.12 33.79 -3.15
N ARG A 338 -39.97 33.34 -2.66
CA ARG A 338 -38.96 34.27 -2.16
C ARG A 338 -37.53 33.86 -2.54
N THR A 339 -36.63 34.82 -2.49
CA THR A 339 -35.19 34.59 -2.62
C THR A 339 -34.66 33.79 -1.43
N LEU A 340 -33.63 32.95 -1.66
CA LEU A 340 -32.85 32.37 -0.59
C LEU A 340 -31.85 33.42 -0.09
N ASN A 341 -31.97 33.82 1.19
CA ASN A 341 -31.30 35.00 1.74
C ASN A 341 -29.96 34.70 2.43
N THR A 342 -29.64 33.43 2.68
CA THR A 342 -28.40 32.98 3.33
C THR A 342 -27.85 31.73 2.69
N VAL A 343 -26.53 31.54 2.76
CA VAL A 343 -25.90 30.28 2.31
C VAL A 343 -26.45 29.05 3.06
N LYS A 344 -26.84 29.27 4.33
CA LYS A 344 -27.49 28.20 5.12
C LYS A 344 -28.82 27.76 4.49
N GLU A 345 -29.61 28.69 3.91
CA GLU A 345 -30.85 28.32 3.20
C GLU A 345 -30.56 27.45 1.96
N TYR A 346 -29.46 27.71 1.21
CA TYR A 346 -29.09 26.84 0.10
C TYR A 346 -28.79 25.41 0.57
N VAL A 347 -28.19 25.23 1.74
CA VAL A 347 -27.98 23.90 2.33
C VAL A 347 -29.31 23.27 2.71
N VAL A 348 -30.13 23.96 3.52
CA VAL A 348 -31.39 23.40 4.05
C VAL A 348 -32.40 23.08 2.96
N ILE A 349 -32.60 24.02 2.02
CA ILE A 349 -33.56 23.80 0.91
C ILE A 349 -33.02 22.72 -0.04
N GLY A 350 -31.71 22.71 -0.31
CA GLY A 350 -31.06 21.64 -1.11
C GLY A 350 -31.30 20.25 -0.52
N GLU A 351 -31.16 20.08 0.79
CA GLU A 351 -31.39 18.83 1.49
C GLU A 351 -32.87 18.42 1.44
N ILE A 352 -33.80 19.33 1.75
CA ILE A 352 -35.25 19.06 1.76
C ILE A 352 -35.76 18.66 0.38
N MET A 353 -35.30 19.37 -0.65
CA MET A 353 -35.75 19.19 -2.04
C MET A 353 -34.95 18.11 -2.78
N HIS A 354 -33.87 17.60 -2.21
CA HIS A 354 -32.88 16.75 -2.86
C HIS A 354 -32.27 17.39 -4.12
N HIS A 355 -31.88 18.67 -4.00
CA HIS A 355 -31.26 19.45 -5.06
C HIS A 355 -29.83 19.83 -4.71
N CYS A 356 -28.90 19.77 -5.69
CA CYS A 356 -27.49 20.11 -5.50
C CYS A 356 -27.21 21.64 -5.54
N ILE A 357 -28.15 22.48 -5.08
CA ILE A 357 -28.00 23.96 -5.18
C ILE A 357 -26.84 24.52 -4.35
N TYR A 358 -26.52 23.90 -3.21
CA TYR A 358 -25.36 24.22 -2.41
C TYR A 358 -24.09 23.58 -2.97
N ASP A 359 -24.09 22.26 -3.22
CA ASP A 359 -22.92 21.52 -3.70
C ASP A 359 -22.45 21.99 -5.08
N SER A 360 -23.37 22.42 -5.94
CA SER A 360 -23.08 23.05 -7.23
C SER A 360 -22.75 24.55 -7.14
N SER A 361 -22.54 25.06 -5.91
CA SER A 361 -22.10 26.44 -5.64
C SER A 361 -22.94 27.54 -6.29
N TYR A 362 -24.26 27.36 -6.39
CA TYR A 362 -25.17 28.36 -6.97
C TYR A 362 -25.13 29.72 -6.23
N TYR A 363 -24.82 29.70 -4.94
CA TYR A 363 -24.67 30.94 -4.14
C TYR A 363 -23.49 31.83 -4.59
N THR A 364 -22.52 31.30 -5.35
CA THR A 364 -21.38 32.06 -5.90
C THR A 364 -21.50 32.40 -7.38
N LYS A 365 -22.49 31.87 -8.10
CA LYS A 365 -22.69 32.19 -9.53
C LYS A 365 -23.21 33.63 -9.69
N THR A 366 -22.53 34.44 -10.48
CA THR A 366 -22.86 35.86 -10.65
C THR A 366 -24.09 36.12 -11.48
N ASP A 367 -24.44 35.24 -12.37
CA ASP A 367 -25.50 35.34 -13.37
C ASP A 367 -26.81 34.61 -13.01
N THR A 368 -26.83 33.93 -11.87
CA THR A 368 -27.93 33.07 -11.44
C THR A 368 -28.43 33.44 -10.07
N LEU A 369 -29.71 33.45 -9.83
CA LEU A 369 -30.35 33.61 -8.52
C LEU A 369 -31.27 32.42 -8.26
N ILE A 370 -31.23 31.86 -7.05
CA ILE A 370 -32.15 30.81 -6.64
C ILE A 370 -33.26 31.41 -5.77
N LEU A 371 -34.49 31.10 -6.14
CA LEU A 371 -35.67 31.33 -5.35
C LEU A 371 -36.30 30.00 -4.94
N SER A 372 -37.14 30.02 -3.93
CA SER A 372 -37.95 28.86 -3.56
C SER A 372 -39.41 29.27 -3.40
N ALA A 373 -40.31 28.43 -3.91
CA ALA A 373 -41.73 28.54 -3.68
C ALA A 373 -42.10 27.75 -2.42
N PHE A 374 -42.94 28.36 -1.58
CA PHE A 374 -43.35 27.78 -0.29
C PHE A 374 -44.89 27.73 -0.22
N LYS A 375 -45.39 26.58 0.31
CA LYS A 375 -46.79 26.44 0.70
C LYS A 375 -46.82 25.93 2.15
N ASP A 376 -47.57 26.56 3.00
CA ASP A 376 -47.66 26.25 4.44
C ASP A 376 -46.23 26.15 5.06
N ASP A 377 -45.37 27.11 4.74
CA ASP A 377 -43.97 27.22 5.12
C ASP A 377 -43.07 26.05 4.71
N LYS A 378 -43.55 25.16 3.84
CA LYS A 378 -42.76 24.04 3.26
C LYS A 378 -42.33 24.38 1.84
N PRO A 379 -41.05 24.16 1.46
CA PRO A 379 -40.61 24.37 0.09
C PRO A 379 -41.28 23.35 -0.82
N ILE A 380 -41.83 23.83 -1.92
CA ILE A 380 -42.52 23.00 -2.93
C ILE A 380 -41.77 22.91 -4.25
N GLU A 381 -41.15 24.00 -4.71
CA GLU A 381 -40.27 24.03 -5.87
C GLU A 381 -39.12 25.03 -5.67
N THR A 382 -37.96 24.76 -6.30
CA THR A 382 -36.87 25.74 -6.43
C THR A 382 -36.84 26.30 -7.85
N VAL A 383 -36.53 27.58 -7.98
CA VAL A 383 -36.50 28.31 -9.23
C VAL A 383 -35.11 28.85 -9.46
N GLU A 384 -34.52 28.56 -10.60
CA GLU A 384 -33.28 29.17 -11.08
C GLU A 384 -33.62 30.31 -12.04
N LEU A 385 -33.25 31.52 -11.68
CA LEU A 385 -33.44 32.73 -12.46
C LEU A 385 -32.12 33.20 -13.09
N ASP A 386 -32.06 33.32 -14.41
CA ASP A 386 -30.94 33.97 -15.11
C ASP A 386 -31.04 35.49 -14.95
N LEU A 387 -30.06 36.08 -14.24
CA LEU A 387 -30.00 37.49 -13.97
C LEU A 387 -29.60 38.34 -15.18
N ASN A 388 -29.05 37.76 -16.24
CA ASN A 388 -28.70 38.47 -17.46
C ASN A 388 -29.88 38.54 -18.42
N LYS A 389 -30.62 37.44 -18.55
CA LYS A 389 -31.75 37.32 -19.49
C LYS A 389 -33.09 37.71 -18.86
N GLY A 390 -33.20 37.70 -17.53
CA GLY A 390 -34.43 37.90 -16.82
C GLY A 390 -35.46 36.80 -17.13
N LYS A 391 -35.05 35.54 -17.18
CA LYS A 391 -35.89 34.39 -17.45
C LYS A 391 -35.63 33.26 -16.49
N VAL A 392 -36.65 32.48 -16.22
CA VAL A 392 -36.53 31.23 -15.49
C VAL A 392 -35.77 30.21 -16.35
N VAL A 393 -34.66 29.72 -15.86
CA VAL A 393 -33.84 28.68 -16.50
C VAL A 393 -34.39 27.30 -16.13
N GLN A 394 -34.71 27.13 -14.88
CA GLN A 394 -35.18 25.86 -14.33
C GLN A 394 -36.12 26.08 -13.17
N CYS A 395 -37.16 25.31 -13.08
CA CYS A 395 -38.05 25.20 -11.95
C CYS A 395 -38.27 23.73 -11.62
N ARG A 396 -38.01 23.29 -10.40
CA ARG A 396 -38.10 21.87 -10.03
C ARG A 396 -38.61 21.71 -8.59
N GLY A 397 -39.51 20.75 -8.44
CA GLY A 397 -39.96 20.26 -7.16
C GLY A 397 -39.07 19.15 -6.60
N LYS A 398 -39.45 18.59 -5.47
CA LYS A 398 -38.66 17.55 -4.77
C LYS A 398 -38.30 16.39 -5.71
N LEU A 399 -37.04 15.95 -5.65
CA LEU A 399 -36.48 14.89 -6.52
C LEU A 399 -36.65 15.22 -8.04
N ASN A 400 -36.62 16.49 -8.40
CA ASN A 400 -36.82 17.03 -9.76
C ASN A 400 -38.19 16.75 -10.35
N GLN A 401 -39.21 16.43 -9.55
CA GLN A 401 -40.58 16.26 -9.99
C GLN A 401 -41.32 17.58 -9.94
N ASN A 402 -42.10 17.91 -10.99
CA ASN A 402 -42.88 19.12 -11.02
C ASN A 402 -44.14 18.98 -10.16
N THR A 403 -44.48 20.05 -9.43
CA THR A 403 -45.75 20.10 -8.71
C THR A 403 -46.89 20.57 -9.60
N LYS A 404 -48.13 20.48 -9.13
CA LYS A 404 -49.29 21.04 -9.82
C LYS A 404 -49.20 22.56 -10.02
N TYR A 405 -48.36 23.27 -9.23
CA TYR A 405 -48.15 24.71 -9.28
C TYR A 405 -47.00 25.12 -10.22
N HIS A 406 -46.38 24.19 -10.89
CA HIS A 406 -45.16 24.42 -11.67
C HIS A 406 -45.27 25.59 -12.66
N ASN A 407 -46.33 25.60 -13.50
CA ASN A 407 -46.52 26.62 -14.52
C ASN A 407 -46.86 27.99 -13.89
N ASP A 408 -47.63 28.02 -12.79
CA ASP A 408 -47.96 29.24 -12.08
C ASP A 408 -46.75 29.83 -11.37
N ILE A 409 -45.87 29.00 -10.83
CA ILE A 409 -44.60 29.45 -10.21
C ILE A 409 -43.70 30.11 -11.27
N ILE A 410 -43.52 29.52 -12.42
CA ILE A 410 -42.74 30.09 -13.53
C ILE A 410 -43.34 31.43 -13.96
N LYS A 411 -44.62 31.45 -14.28
CA LYS A 411 -45.35 32.65 -14.74
C LYS A 411 -45.27 33.76 -13.73
N LEU A 412 -45.53 33.50 -12.45
CA LEU A 412 -45.46 34.49 -11.37
C LEU A 412 -44.05 35.03 -11.20
N THR A 413 -43.03 34.17 -11.27
CA THR A 413 -41.62 34.59 -11.20
C THR A 413 -41.26 35.51 -12.36
N GLU A 414 -41.67 35.17 -13.59
CA GLU A 414 -41.41 35.99 -14.79
C GLU A 414 -42.15 37.33 -14.78
N GLN A 415 -43.36 37.38 -14.24
CA GLN A 415 -44.13 38.63 -14.07
C GLN A 415 -43.45 39.60 -13.05
N ASN A 416 -42.75 39.07 -12.07
CA ASN A 416 -42.11 39.86 -11.01
C ASN A 416 -40.61 40.11 -11.23
N ILE A 417 -40.06 39.84 -12.41
CA ILE A 417 -38.63 40.04 -12.72
C ILE A 417 -38.18 41.50 -12.49
N ASN A 418 -39.04 42.46 -12.67
CA ASN A 418 -38.74 43.87 -12.46
C ASN A 418 -38.31 44.18 -11.02
N LEU A 419 -38.72 43.40 -10.02
CA LEU A 419 -38.33 43.54 -8.63
C LEU A 419 -36.81 43.34 -8.43
N PHE A 420 -36.16 42.59 -9.32
CA PHE A 420 -34.72 42.35 -9.28
C PHE A 420 -33.90 43.41 -10.03
N ASN A 421 -34.52 44.50 -10.57
CA ASN A 421 -33.87 45.60 -11.31
C ASN A 421 -32.98 45.13 -12.50
N ILE A 422 -33.27 43.98 -13.07
CA ILE A 422 -32.48 43.34 -14.15
C ILE A 422 -32.46 44.23 -15.42
N ASN A 423 -33.58 44.86 -15.76
CA ASN A 423 -33.72 45.67 -16.99
C ASN A 423 -32.95 47.00 -16.92
N LYS A 424 -32.64 47.56 -15.75
CA LYS A 424 -31.85 48.79 -15.63
C LYS A 424 -30.36 48.61 -15.88
N GLN A 425 -29.83 47.40 -15.69
CA GLN A 425 -28.41 47.12 -15.88
C GLN A 425 -28.06 46.82 -17.34
N ASN A 426 -28.95 46.17 -18.09
CA ASN A 426 -28.75 45.93 -19.52
C ASN A 426 -28.77 47.23 -20.34
N LYS A 427 -29.57 48.22 -19.93
CA LYS A 427 -29.55 49.58 -20.53
C LYS A 427 -28.28 50.40 -20.19
N LYS A 428 -27.62 50.15 -19.05
CA LYS A 428 -26.34 50.81 -18.73
C LYS A 428 -25.16 50.14 -19.45
N ARG A 429 -25.15 48.83 -19.62
CA ARG A 429 -24.08 48.13 -20.37
C ARG A 429 -24.15 48.43 -21.87
N SER A 430 -25.33 48.55 -22.47
CA SER A 430 -25.47 48.98 -23.88
C SER A 430 -25.08 50.40 -24.14
N LYS A 431 -25.14 51.32 -23.12
CA LYS A 431 -24.67 52.70 -23.22
C LYS A 431 -23.17 52.91 -22.93
N GLN A 432 -22.46 51.90 -22.46
CA GLN A 432 -20.98 51.92 -22.29
C GLN A 432 -20.23 51.25 -23.46
N LEU A 433 -20.94 50.65 -24.41
CA LEU A 433 -20.42 49.99 -25.59
C LEU A 433 -20.75 50.77 -26.90
N THR A 434 -21.36 51.94 -26.81
CA THR A 434 -21.50 52.95 -27.84
C THR A 434 -20.74 54.18 -27.42
#